data_7b99413f184c80e3bc7142ec5175c0b0
#
_entry.id   7b99413f184c80e3bc7142ec5175c0b0
#
_cell.length_a   1.000
_cell.length_b   1.000
_cell.length_c   1.000
_cell.angle_alpha   90.00
_cell.angle_beta   90.00
_cell.angle_gamma   90.00
#
_symmetry.space_group_name_H-M   'P 1'
#
loop_
_entity.id
_entity.type
_entity.pdbx_description
1 polymer ?
#
loop_
_entity_poly.entity_id
_entity_poly.type
_entity_poly.pdbx_seq_one_letter_code
_entity_poly.pdbx_strand_id
1 'polypeptide(L)'
;MREKSAGELHELAADIETELSKLRRLEQDVLLVHGEITRDPSRAHIFYENLALKLHNFYTGCERILRMVATELNGALPTGFDWHRRLLERFSVEREGRPALLSTTTAQHLQEYLAFRHIVRNLYGFELDSARLERLVDNYPSVSSAFDTDVRSFVGWMRRLAAQLENAETSSDS
;
A
#
# COMPACT_ATOMS: atom_id res chain seq x y z
N MET A 1 3.69 8.37 19.42
CA MET A 1 4.25 7.13 18.82
C MET A 1 4.48 6.15 19.96
N ARG A 2 4.26 4.83 19.76
CA ARG A 2 4.64 3.81 20.75
C ARG A 2 6.17 3.74 20.83
N GLU A 3 6.69 3.64 22.04
CA GLU A 3 8.13 3.47 22.25
C GLU A 3 8.59 2.13 21.66
N LYS A 4 9.64 2.16 20.84
CA LYS A 4 10.18 1.02 20.12
C LYS A 4 11.69 0.95 20.29
N SER A 5 12.22 -0.26 20.39
CA SER A 5 13.66 -0.50 20.33
C SER A 5 14.16 -0.41 18.87
N ALA A 6 15.45 -0.24 18.71
CA ALA A 6 16.10 -0.24 17.39
C ALA A 6 15.84 -1.56 16.63
N GLY A 7 15.93 -2.70 17.33
CA GLY A 7 15.66 -4.03 16.76
C GLY A 7 14.24 -4.16 16.22
N GLU A 8 13.22 -3.72 16.97
CA GLU A 8 11.82 -3.74 16.52
C GLU A 8 11.58 -2.87 15.27
N LEU A 9 12.27 -1.73 15.14
CA LEU A 9 12.20 -0.87 13.96
C LEU A 9 12.84 -1.52 12.75
N HIS A 10 13.96 -2.21 12.91
CA HIS A 10 14.60 -2.97 11.83
C HIS A 10 13.75 -4.14 11.36
N GLU A 11 13.13 -4.87 12.28
CA GLU A 11 12.22 -5.98 11.97
C GLU A 11 10.99 -5.49 11.19
N LEU A 12 10.34 -4.43 11.66
CA LEU A 12 9.21 -3.82 10.94
C LEU A 12 9.61 -3.33 9.54
N ALA A 13 10.79 -2.74 9.38
CA ALA A 13 11.30 -2.31 8.09
C ALA A 13 11.48 -3.50 7.13
N ALA A 14 12.02 -4.63 7.60
CA ALA A 14 12.20 -5.84 6.81
C ALA A 14 10.86 -6.46 6.38
N ASP A 15 9.87 -6.49 7.28
CA ASP A 15 8.52 -6.97 7.00
C ASP A 15 7.83 -6.12 5.92
N ILE A 16 7.94 -4.80 6.00
CA ILE A 16 7.40 -3.88 4.99
C ILE A 16 8.08 -4.12 3.63
N GLU A 17 9.39 -4.29 3.58
CA GLU A 17 10.12 -4.57 2.33
C GLU A 17 9.72 -5.91 1.72
N THR A 18 9.40 -6.89 2.55
CA THR A 18 8.85 -8.18 2.11
C THR A 18 7.49 -7.99 1.42
N GLU A 19 6.59 -7.20 1.99
CA GLU A 19 5.29 -6.89 1.37
C GLU A 19 5.45 -6.07 0.08
N LEU A 20 6.37 -5.09 0.04
CA LEU A 20 6.68 -4.35 -1.18
C LEU A 20 7.18 -5.27 -2.31
N SER A 21 7.97 -6.29 -1.98
CA SER A 21 8.44 -7.27 -2.95
C SER A 21 7.30 -8.10 -3.55
N LYS A 22 6.26 -8.42 -2.77
CA LYS A 22 5.04 -9.08 -3.26
C LYS A 22 4.24 -8.16 -4.20
N LEU A 23 4.12 -6.87 -3.86
CA LEU A 23 3.45 -5.88 -4.72
C LEU A 23 4.15 -5.70 -6.06
N ARG A 24 5.49 -5.72 -6.11
CA ARG A 24 6.23 -5.67 -7.37
C ARG A 24 5.99 -6.90 -8.27
N ARG A 25 5.87 -8.09 -7.68
CA ARG A 25 5.50 -9.29 -8.47
C ARG A 25 4.10 -9.15 -9.03
N LEU A 26 3.15 -8.65 -8.21
CA LEU A 26 1.79 -8.38 -8.65
C LEU A 26 1.75 -7.36 -9.80
N GLU A 27 2.61 -6.33 -9.78
CA GLU A 27 2.72 -5.36 -10.86
C GLU A 27 3.11 -6.01 -12.18
N GLN A 28 4.10 -6.90 -12.18
CA GLN A 28 4.47 -7.67 -13.37
C GLN A 28 3.30 -8.47 -13.93
N ASP A 29 2.52 -9.09 -13.05
CA ASP A 29 1.33 -9.85 -13.43
C ASP A 29 0.20 -8.96 -14.00
N VAL A 30 -0.01 -7.76 -13.45
CA VAL A 30 -0.99 -6.79 -13.97
C VAL A 30 -0.60 -6.35 -15.38
N LEU A 31 0.67 -5.98 -15.57
CA LEU A 31 1.19 -5.53 -16.87
C LEU A 31 1.11 -6.64 -17.93
N LEU A 32 1.38 -7.89 -17.54
CA LEU A 32 1.26 -9.04 -18.43
C LEU A 32 -0.21 -9.21 -18.92
N VAL A 33 -1.17 -9.21 -18.01
CA VAL A 33 -2.59 -9.37 -18.35
C VAL A 33 -3.10 -8.20 -19.17
N HIS A 34 -2.72 -6.98 -18.82
CA HIS A 34 -3.06 -5.78 -19.61
C HIS A 34 -2.47 -5.84 -21.03
N GLY A 35 -1.24 -6.34 -21.16
CA GLY A 35 -0.63 -6.58 -22.48
C GLY A 35 -1.39 -7.58 -23.34
N GLU A 36 -1.95 -8.66 -22.77
CA GLU A 36 -2.79 -9.60 -23.50
C GLU A 36 -4.10 -8.94 -23.99
N ILE A 37 -4.74 -8.11 -23.17
CA ILE A 37 -5.94 -7.35 -23.55
C ILE A 37 -5.63 -6.39 -24.70
N THR A 38 -4.50 -5.69 -24.63
CA THR A 38 -4.08 -4.73 -25.67
C THR A 38 -3.77 -5.43 -26.98
N ARG A 39 -3.21 -6.66 -26.93
CA ARG A 39 -2.89 -7.45 -28.12
C ARG A 39 -4.15 -7.97 -28.84
N ASP A 40 -5.18 -8.37 -28.10
CA ASP A 40 -6.43 -8.87 -28.63
C ASP A 40 -7.64 -8.31 -27.87
N PRO A 41 -8.08 -7.07 -28.19
CA PRO A 41 -9.22 -6.44 -27.51
C PRO A 41 -10.53 -7.22 -27.63
N SER A 42 -10.69 -8.07 -28.67
CA SER A 42 -11.91 -8.88 -28.84
C SER A 42 -12.10 -9.89 -27.71
N ARG A 43 -11.01 -10.27 -27.04
CA ARG A 43 -10.98 -11.22 -25.93
C ARG A 43 -10.85 -10.56 -24.55
N ALA A 44 -10.84 -9.22 -24.48
CA ALA A 44 -10.63 -8.47 -23.24
C ALA A 44 -11.54 -8.93 -22.08
N HIS A 45 -12.82 -9.25 -22.38
CA HIS A 45 -13.80 -9.69 -21.39
C HIS A 45 -13.36 -10.94 -20.60
N ILE A 46 -12.52 -11.81 -21.20
CA ILE A 46 -12.00 -13.02 -20.54
C ILE A 46 -11.02 -12.67 -19.40
N PHE A 47 -10.34 -11.54 -19.53
CA PHE A 47 -9.30 -11.11 -18.61
C PHE A 47 -9.77 -10.14 -17.53
N TYR A 48 -10.95 -9.54 -17.68
CA TYR A 48 -11.42 -8.48 -16.78
C TYR A 48 -11.56 -8.94 -15.33
N GLU A 49 -12.09 -10.14 -15.08
CA GLU A 49 -12.21 -10.68 -13.72
C GLU A 49 -10.83 -10.91 -13.08
N ASN A 50 -9.88 -11.44 -13.85
CA ASN A 50 -8.51 -11.65 -13.38
C ASN A 50 -7.84 -10.31 -13.05
N LEU A 51 -8.02 -9.32 -13.91
CA LEU A 51 -7.45 -7.98 -13.71
C LEU A 51 -8.08 -7.27 -12.50
N ALA A 52 -9.40 -7.37 -12.33
CA ALA A 52 -10.13 -6.84 -11.18
C ALA A 52 -9.61 -7.46 -9.86
N LEU A 53 -9.39 -8.78 -9.85
CA LEU A 53 -8.81 -9.46 -8.69
C LEU A 53 -7.38 -8.97 -8.39
N LYS A 54 -6.57 -8.73 -9.41
CA LYS A 54 -5.20 -8.20 -9.23
C LYS A 54 -5.21 -6.79 -8.64
N LEU A 55 -6.08 -5.89 -9.11
CA LEU A 55 -6.24 -4.56 -8.54
C LEU A 55 -6.78 -4.59 -7.09
N HIS A 56 -7.70 -5.52 -6.81
CA HIS A 56 -8.15 -5.79 -5.44
C HIS A 56 -6.97 -6.22 -4.54
N ASN A 57 -6.12 -7.13 -5.03
CA ASN A 57 -4.96 -7.62 -4.30
C ASN A 57 -3.91 -6.52 -4.10
N PHE A 58 -3.74 -5.62 -5.08
CA PHE A 58 -2.88 -4.45 -4.92
C PHE A 58 -3.30 -3.59 -3.73
N TYR A 59 -4.57 -3.16 -3.69
CA TYR A 59 -5.05 -2.37 -2.55
C TYR A 59 -4.93 -3.14 -1.22
N THR A 60 -5.23 -4.43 -1.22
CA THR A 60 -5.10 -5.27 -0.03
C THR A 60 -3.66 -5.35 0.48
N GLY A 61 -2.68 -5.41 -0.42
CA GLY A 61 -1.25 -5.36 -0.07
C GLY A 61 -0.83 -4.00 0.48
N CYS A 62 -1.27 -2.90 -0.15
CA CYS A 62 -1.04 -1.55 0.37
C CYS A 62 -1.63 -1.39 1.78
N GLU A 63 -2.89 -1.79 1.96
CA GLU A 63 -3.56 -1.75 3.27
C GLU A 63 -2.82 -2.57 4.33
N ARG A 64 -2.26 -3.73 3.96
CA ARG A 64 -1.49 -4.57 4.88
C ARG A 64 -0.28 -3.82 5.42
N ILE A 65 0.49 -3.14 4.56
CA ILE A 65 1.63 -2.31 4.98
C ILE A 65 1.17 -1.20 5.94
N LEU A 66 0.10 -0.47 5.59
CA LEU A 66 -0.43 0.58 6.46
C LEU A 66 -0.88 0.04 7.82
N ARG A 67 -1.48 -1.15 7.85
CA ARG A 67 -1.91 -1.81 9.09
C ARG A 67 -0.72 -2.21 9.96
N MET A 68 0.35 -2.77 9.38
CA MET A 68 1.59 -3.10 10.10
C MET A 68 2.14 -1.86 10.79
N VAL A 69 2.30 -0.76 10.07
CA VAL A 69 2.77 0.51 10.63
C VAL A 69 1.80 1.06 11.70
N ALA A 70 0.48 0.97 11.47
CA ALA A 70 -0.51 1.43 12.44
C ALA A 70 -0.44 0.65 13.74
N THR A 71 -0.35 -0.67 13.67
CA THR A 71 -0.30 -1.55 14.84
C THR A 71 1.01 -1.35 15.61
N GLU A 72 2.13 -1.36 14.89
CA GLU A 72 3.45 -1.36 15.51
C GLU A 72 3.86 0.02 16.04
N LEU A 73 3.65 1.09 15.28
CA LEU A 73 4.10 2.43 15.68
C LEU A 73 3.02 3.26 16.39
N ASN A 74 1.75 3.04 16.09
CA ASN A 74 0.68 3.85 16.68
C ASN A 74 -0.16 3.10 17.73
N GLY A 75 0.02 1.79 17.86
CA GLY A 75 -0.65 0.95 18.87
C GLY A 75 -2.10 0.60 18.59
N ALA A 76 -2.76 1.18 17.57
CA ALA A 76 -4.15 0.88 17.24
C ALA A 76 -4.51 1.22 15.79
N LEU A 77 -5.42 0.41 15.24
CA LEU A 77 -6.10 0.70 13.98
C LEU A 77 -7.29 1.64 14.21
N PRO A 78 -7.67 2.46 13.22
CA PRO A 78 -8.96 3.13 13.24
C PRO A 78 -10.11 2.12 13.34
N THR A 79 -11.20 2.45 14.02
CA THR A 79 -12.37 1.59 14.18
C THR A 79 -13.58 2.20 13.48
N GLY A 80 -14.63 1.40 13.24
CA GLY A 80 -15.86 1.84 12.61
C GLY A 80 -15.93 1.50 11.12
N PHE A 81 -17.07 1.84 10.49
CA PHE A 81 -17.39 1.41 9.12
C PHE A 81 -16.40 1.93 8.07
N ASP A 82 -15.89 3.14 8.23
CA ASP A 82 -14.99 3.83 7.30
C ASP A 82 -13.50 3.75 7.70
N TRP A 83 -13.12 2.77 8.51
CA TRP A 83 -11.77 2.64 9.05
C TRP A 83 -10.68 2.57 7.97
N HIS A 84 -10.97 1.99 6.80
CA HIS A 84 -10.04 1.94 5.67
C HIS A 84 -9.69 3.34 5.15
N ARG A 85 -10.71 4.20 4.95
CA ARG A 85 -10.50 5.59 4.52
C ARG A 85 -9.72 6.37 5.57
N ARG A 86 -10.11 6.24 6.85
CA ARG A 86 -9.41 6.90 7.96
C ARG A 86 -7.97 6.42 8.11
N LEU A 87 -7.66 5.19 7.71
CA LEU A 87 -6.29 4.68 7.69
C LEU A 87 -5.45 5.43 6.65
N LEU A 88 -5.96 5.63 5.43
CA LEU A 88 -5.30 6.40 4.38
C LEU A 88 -5.10 7.87 4.81
N GLU A 89 -6.15 8.52 5.32
CA GLU A 89 -6.10 9.89 5.81
C GLU A 89 -5.07 10.06 6.96
N ARG A 90 -5.01 9.10 7.88
CA ARG A 90 -4.06 9.10 8.99
C ARG A 90 -2.61 9.04 8.54
N PHE A 91 -2.32 8.32 7.47
CA PHE A 91 -0.97 8.14 6.96
C PHE A 91 -0.55 9.17 5.91
N SER A 92 -1.47 9.99 5.40
CA SER A 92 -1.16 11.12 4.54
C SER A 92 -0.82 12.42 5.28
N VAL A 93 -0.82 12.38 6.61
CA VAL A 93 -0.55 13.55 7.46
C VAL A 93 0.63 13.25 8.38
N GLU A 94 1.55 14.21 8.46
CA GLU A 94 2.61 14.23 9.47
C GLU A 94 2.01 14.33 10.87
N ARG A 95 2.58 13.62 11.80
CA ARG A 95 2.21 13.64 13.23
C ARG A 95 3.45 13.76 14.08
N GLU A 96 3.26 14.23 15.32
CA GLU A 96 4.35 14.33 16.30
C GLU A 96 5.14 13.01 16.39
N GLY A 97 6.45 13.10 16.15
CA GLY A 97 7.38 11.97 16.16
C GLY A 97 7.33 11.04 14.94
N ARG A 98 6.58 11.40 13.86
CA ARG A 98 6.45 10.55 12.68
C ARG A 98 6.13 11.35 11.42
N PRO A 99 6.90 11.23 10.31
CA PRO A 99 6.53 11.81 9.02
C PRO A 99 5.25 11.18 8.45
N ALA A 100 4.66 11.81 7.44
CA ALA A 100 3.65 11.16 6.62
C ALA A 100 4.26 9.92 5.94
N LEU A 101 3.50 8.82 5.88
CA LEU A 101 3.91 7.62 5.16
C LEU A 101 3.52 7.72 3.68
N LEU A 102 2.39 8.35 3.39
CA LEU A 102 1.87 8.55 2.05
C LEU A 102 1.87 10.05 1.71
N SER A 103 2.19 10.39 0.48
CA SER A 103 1.85 11.69 -0.06
C SER A 103 0.31 11.82 -0.16
N THR A 104 -0.20 13.05 -0.12
CA THR A 104 -1.64 13.31 -0.28
C THR A 104 -2.16 12.76 -1.61
N THR A 105 -1.36 12.88 -2.67
CA THR A 105 -1.71 12.36 -4.00
C THR A 105 -1.80 10.84 -4.01
N THR A 106 -0.84 10.13 -3.43
CA THR A 106 -0.88 8.67 -3.32
C THR A 106 -2.10 8.22 -2.52
N ALA A 107 -2.39 8.88 -1.40
CA ALA A 107 -3.56 8.55 -0.59
C ALA A 107 -4.88 8.75 -1.35
N GLN A 108 -5.01 9.82 -2.15
CA GLN A 108 -6.18 10.05 -3.00
C GLN A 108 -6.35 8.96 -4.06
N HIS A 109 -5.29 8.58 -4.76
CA HIS A 109 -5.35 7.49 -5.74
C HIS A 109 -5.72 6.17 -5.08
N LEU A 110 -5.16 5.84 -3.91
CA LEU A 110 -5.53 4.63 -3.19
C LEU A 110 -7.00 4.60 -2.75
N GLN A 111 -7.66 5.74 -2.54
CA GLN A 111 -9.11 5.78 -2.27
C GLN A 111 -9.93 5.28 -3.46
N GLU A 112 -9.48 5.49 -4.71
CA GLU A 112 -10.14 4.94 -5.89
C GLU A 112 -10.07 3.41 -5.92
N TYR A 113 -8.92 2.82 -5.58
CA TYR A 113 -8.75 1.36 -5.47
C TYR A 113 -9.54 0.80 -4.29
N LEU A 114 -9.64 1.51 -3.17
CA LEU A 114 -10.50 1.15 -2.05
C LEU A 114 -11.96 1.08 -2.47
N ALA A 115 -12.46 2.10 -3.16
CA ALA A 115 -13.82 2.14 -3.67
C ALA A 115 -14.08 1.00 -4.69
N PHE A 116 -13.10 0.70 -5.54
CA PHE A 116 -13.18 -0.42 -6.47
C PHE A 116 -13.20 -1.77 -5.74
N ARG A 117 -12.38 -1.96 -4.71
CA ARG A 117 -12.37 -3.17 -3.88
C ARG A 117 -13.74 -3.46 -3.27
N HIS A 118 -14.48 -2.46 -2.81
CA HIS A 118 -15.83 -2.64 -2.28
C HIS A 118 -16.81 -3.14 -3.34
N ILE A 119 -16.66 -2.69 -4.57
CA ILE A 119 -17.46 -3.15 -5.69
C ILE A 119 -17.14 -4.62 -6.03
N VAL A 120 -15.87 -4.94 -6.26
CA VAL A 120 -15.42 -6.29 -6.65
C VAL A 120 -15.86 -7.36 -5.66
N ARG A 121 -15.91 -7.06 -4.37
CA ARG A 121 -16.35 -8.02 -3.34
C ARG A 121 -17.83 -8.37 -3.38
N ASN A 122 -18.65 -7.55 -4.01
CA ASN A 122 -20.10 -7.64 -3.98
C ASN A 122 -20.73 -7.86 -5.37
N LEU A 123 -19.92 -7.98 -6.43
CA LEU A 123 -20.40 -8.14 -7.80
C LEU A 123 -20.23 -9.57 -8.31
N TYR A 124 -21.15 -9.98 -9.18
CA TYR A 124 -20.91 -11.05 -10.13
C TYR A 124 -20.02 -10.53 -11.27
N GLY A 125 -19.11 -11.36 -11.78
CA GLY A 125 -18.07 -10.94 -12.75
C GLY A 125 -18.61 -10.24 -14.00
N PHE A 126 -19.82 -10.58 -14.46
CA PHE A 126 -20.47 -9.95 -15.63
C PHE A 126 -21.01 -8.52 -15.37
N GLU A 127 -21.01 -8.06 -14.13
CA GLU A 127 -21.44 -6.70 -13.73
C GLU A 127 -20.27 -5.71 -13.61
N LEU A 128 -19.03 -6.15 -13.92
CA LEU A 128 -17.86 -5.29 -13.87
C LEU A 128 -17.96 -4.15 -14.90
N ASP A 129 -17.84 -2.92 -14.43
CA ASP A 129 -17.68 -1.73 -15.26
C ASP A 129 -16.28 -1.74 -15.90
N SER A 130 -16.21 -2.16 -17.16
CA SER A 130 -14.96 -2.26 -17.90
C SER A 130 -14.25 -0.91 -18.04
N ALA A 131 -14.99 0.19 -18.25
CA ALA A 131 -14.40 1.52 -18.39
C ALA A 131 -13.74 2.00 -17.09
N ARG A 132 -14.32 1.64 -15.94
CA ARG A 132 -13.71 1.92 -14.64
C ARG A 132 -12.46 1.08 -14.41
N LEU A 133 -12.53 -0.21 -14.76
CA LEU A 133 -11.42 -1.14 -14.65
C LEU A 133 -10.22 -0.65 -15.49
N GLU A 134 -10.47 -0.30 -16.76
CA GLU A 134 -9.46 0.21 -17.69
C GLU A 134 -8.78 1.47 -17.13
N ARG A 135 -9.53 2.48 -16.68
CA ARG A 135 -8.95 3.68 -16.05
C ARG A 135 -8.03 3.36 -14.85
N LEU A 136 -8.43 2.40 -14.00
CA LEU A 136 -7.61 2.00 -12.86
C LEU A 136 -6.33 1.29 -13.31
N VAL A 137 -6.41 0.47 -14.35
CA VAL A 137 -5.25 -0.23 -14.92
C VAL A 137 -4.29 0.75 -15.59
N ASP A 138 -4.80 1.71 -16.35
CA ASP A 138 -3.98 2.74 -17.01
C ASP A 138 -3.19 3.58 -15.97
N ASN A 139 -3.82 3.90 -14.84
CA ASN A 139 -3.18 4.65 -13.75
C ASN A 139 -2.30 3.76 -12.84
N TYR A 140 -2.43 2.44 -12.91
CA TYR A 140 -1.80 1.51 -11.98
C TYR A 140 -0.28 1.67 -11.89
N PRO A 141 0.49 1.76 -13.00
CA PRO A 141 1.95 1.87 -12.91
C PRO A 141 2.41 3.10 -12.13
N SER A 142 1.76 4.24 -12.35
CA SER A 142 2.11 5.49 -11.66
C SER A 142 1.75 5.43 -10.18
N VAL A 143 0.60 4.85 -9.82
CA VAL A 143 0.15 4.71 -8.44
C VAL A 143 1.01 3.70 -7.68
N SER A 144 1.35 2.56 -8.30
CA SER A 144 2.25 1.55 -7.73
C SER A 144 3.64 2.13 -7.45
N SER A 145 4.21 2.86 -8.40
CA SER A 145 5.51 3.52 -8.25
C SER A 145 5.50 4.60 -7.17
N ALA A 146 4.45 5.43 -7.11
CA ALA A 146 4.31 6.45 -6.08
C ALA A 146 4.20 5.83 -4.68
N PHE A 147 3.41 4.78 -4.54
CA PHE A 147 3.27 4.04 -3.28
C PHE A 147 4.61 3.41 -2.84
N ASP A 148 5.33 2.73 -3.74
CA ASP A 148 6.65 2.15 -3.43
C ASP A 148 7.65 3.23 -2.97
N THR A 149 7.65 4.39 -3.65
CA THR A 149 8.52 5.53 -3.30
C THR A 149 8.20 6.09 -1.92
N ASP A 150 6.93 6.35 -1.63
CA ASP A 150 6.48 6.87 -0.33
C ASP A 150 6.84 5.91 0.81
N VAL A 151 6.54 4.62 0.65
CA VAL A 151 6.83 3.59 1.67
C VAL A 151 8.33 3.44 1.89
N ARG A 152 9.16 3.46 0.84
CA ARG A 152 10.63 3.40 0.98
C ARG A 152 11.20 4.61 1.70
N SER A 153 10.66 5.79 1.44
CA SER A 153 11.04 7.00 2.15
C SER A 153 10.78 6.85 3.66
N PHE A 154 9.62 6.29 4.00
CA PHE A 154 9.24 6.02 5.39
C PHE A 154 10.12 4.93 6.03
N VAL A 155 10.43 3.84 5.34
CA VAL A 155 11.38 2.81 5.79
C VAL A 155 12.76 3.43 6.05
N GLY A 156 13.23 4.31 5.17
CA GLY A 156 14.48 5.04 5.37
C GLY A 156 14.48 5.91 6.62
N TRP A 157 13.34 6.55 6.93
CA TRP A 157 13.18 7.29 8.18
C TRP A 157 13.24 6.35 9.41
N MET A 158 12.55 5.21 9.40
CA MET A 158 12.59 4.24 10.51
C MET A 158 14.01 3.72 10.77
N ARG A 159 14.77 3.42 9.72
CA ARG A 159 16.17 2.98 9.84
C ARG A 159 17.08 4.03 10.44
N ARG A 160 16.89 5.32 10.07
CA ARG A 160 17.63 6.43 10.70
C ARG A 160 17.28 6.56 12.18
N LEU A 161 16.00 6.41 12.54
CA LEU A 161 15.56 6.43 13.94
C LEU A 161 16.18 5.27 14.73
N ALA A 162 16.20 4.06 14.17
CA ALA A 162 16.84 2.90 14.82
C ALA A 162 18.32 3.15 15.09
N ALA A 163 19.07 3.66 14.12
CA ALA A 163 20.48 3.99 14.29
C ALA A 163 20.73 5.08 15.36
N GLN A 164 19.82 6.04 15.50
CA GLN A 164 19.90 7.05 16.58
C GLN A 164 19.70 6.43 17.96
N LEU A 165 18.77 5.47 18.11
CA LEU A 165 18.54 4.75 19.35
C LEU A 165 19.75 3.91 19.75
N GLU A 166 20.35 3.16 18.83
CA GLU A 166 21.57 2.37 19.04
C GLU A 166 22.74 3.24 19.54
N ASN A 167 22.93 4.41 18.92
CA ASN A 167 23.99 5.33 19.33
C ASN A 167 23.74 5.94 20.73
N ALA A 168 22.48 6.16 21.10
CA ALA A 168 22.13 6.68 22.43
C ALA A 168 22.36 5.64 23.53
N GLU A 169 22.03 4.36 23.26
CA GLU A 169 22.29 3.25 24.20
C GLU A 169 23.78 3.06 24.46
N THR A 170 24.60 3.03 23.39
CA THR A 170 26.06 2.89 23.51
C THR A 170 26.73 4.08 24.27
N SER A 171 26.16 5.28 24.15
CA SER A 171 26.67 6.47 24.86
C SER A 171 26.27 6.51 26.33
N SER A 172 25.25 5.80 26.76
CA SER A 172 24.77 5.74 28.15
C SER A 172 25.53 4.69 28.97
N ASP A 173 26.19 3.73 28.32
CA ASP A 173 26.97 2.66 28.95
C ASP A 173 28.46 3.00 29.09
N SER A 174 28.88 4.20 28.69
CA SER A 174 30.26 4.69 28.75
C SER A 174 30.44 5.76 29.81
#